data_d36f8038974776b036ed6e2dc2b836b5
#
_entry.id   d36f8038974776b036ed6e2dc2b836b5
#
_cell.length_a   1.000
_cell.length_b   1.000
_cell.length_c   1.000
_cell.angle_alpha   90.00
_cell.angle_beta   90.00
_cell.angle_gamma   90.00
#
_symmetry.space_group_name_H-M   'P 1'
#
loop_
_entity.id
_entity.type
_entity.pdbx_description
1 polymer ?
#
loop_
_entity_poly.entity_id
_entity_poly.type
_entity_poly.pdbx_seq_one_letter_code
_entity_poly.pdbx_strand_id
1 'polypeptide(L)'
;MNIPYVNNSNVRNLAISKAEKLAFEKISKKLLAPSDFNQIIKLNDINYEYLVESIEFVDEKISSETYSGSFNVYFSPFKVREFYDSRSLTYSELSSKDIIAYIAFSNHFEFFTLFNNWNTEWKKINNIGSKINLNVKTFSSSEMHQLDLATFLEGSNLNQVNDIKDAVLIWCNPTKVDNNKIKFDIIIKLITNNKENVFRKIFIEENSFYRDDIFDQIIVDINSELLSVWIDITKQSNDKFLYNFVYDINSIDDWVKLRTELETLELLNSFHV
;
A
#
# COMPACT_ATOMS: atom_id res chain seq x y z
N MET A 1 8.73 22.05 -0.99
CA MET A 1 7.45 22.79 -1.11
C MET A 1 7.78 24.24 -1.43
N ASN A 2 7.09 24.86 -2.41
CA ASN A 2 7.26 26.26 -2.77
C ASN A 2 5.95 27.02 -2.57
N ILE A 3 5.99 28.12 -1.84
CA ILE A 3 4.83 28.99 -1.57
C ILE A 3 5.20 30.41 -1.98
N PRO A 4 4.33 31.14 -2.73
CA PRO A 4 4.58 32.55 -3.04
C PRO A 4 4.73 33.35 -1.75
N TYR A 5 5.79 34.13 -1.67
CA TYR A 5 6.07 35.01 -0.55
C TYR A 5 5.37 36.36 -0.79
N VAL A 6 4.25 36.54 -0.15
CA VAL A 6 3.62 37.85 -0.03
C VAL A 6 3.98 38.32 1.37
N ASN A 7 4.64 39.44 1.49
CA ASN A 7 5.23 40.04 2.70
C ASN A 7 4.37 39.94 3.97
N ASN A 8 4.16 38.75 4.45
CA ASN A 8 3.25 38.41 5.51
C ASN A 8 3.96 37.45 6.49
N SER A 9 3.96 37.78 7.73
CA SER A 9 4.56 37.03 8.85
C SER A 9 4.05 35.57 9.00
N ASN A 10 3.10 35.15 8.15
CA ASN A 10 2.38 33.89 8.28
C ASN A 10 2.78 32.80 7.24
N VAL A 11 3.72 33.10 6.30
CA VAL A 11 4.05 32.16 5.22
C VAL A 11 4.66 30.86 5.75
N ARG A 12 5.45 30.96 6.81
CA ARG A 12 6.06 29.80 7.46
C ARG A 12 4.99 28.89 8.10
N ASN A 13 4.02 29.46 8.80
CA ASN A 13 2.92 28.70 9.42
C ASN A 13 2.04 28.05 8.35
N LEU A 14 1.79 28.74 7.23
CA LEU A 14 1.10 28.16 6.08
C LEU A 14 1.87 27.00 5.46
N ALA A 15 3.21 27.11 5.39
CA ALA A 15 4.06 26.03 4.89
C ALA A 15 4.00 24.80 5.81
N ILE A 16 4.06 25.03 7.12
CA ILE A 16 3.94 23.97 8.13
C ILE A 16 2.59 23.26 8.01
N SER A 17 1.47 23.98 8.08
CA SER A 17 0.13 23.39 7.98
C SER A 17 -0.07 22.60 6.67
N LYS A 18 0.47 23.10 5.57
CA LYS A 18 0.42 22.39 4.29
C LYS A 18 1.33 21.15 4.29
N ALA A 19 2.49 21.20 4.96
CA ALA A 19 3.38 20.06 5.11
C ALA A 19 2.74 18.97 5.96
N GLU A 20 2.11 19.33 7.09
CA GLU A 20 1.36 18.42 7.96
C GLU A 20 0.26 17.69 7.19
N LYS A 21 -0.56 18.44 6.44
CA LYS A 21 -1.61 17.86 5.61
C LYS A 21 -1.06 16.88 4.58
N LEU A 22 -0.06 17.29 3.78
CA LEU A 22 0.52 16.43 2.74
C LEU A 22 1.21 15.19 3.33
N ALA A 23 1.88 15.35 4.47
CA ALA A 23 2.51 14.24 5.16
C ALA A 23 1.46 13.26 5.70
N PHE A 24 0.35 13.76 6.28
CA PHE A 24 -0.76 12.93 6.74
C PHE A 24 -1.44 12.18 5.60
N GLU A 25 -1.71 12.85 4.48
CA GLU A 25 -2.24 12.18 3.29
C GLU A 25 -1.29 11.07 2.79
N LYS A 26 0.02 11.31 2.82
CA LYS A 26 1.03 10.34 2.40
C LYS A 26 1.07 9.11 3.30
N ILE A 27 1.03 9.27 4.62
CA ILE A 27 0.99 8.12 5.54
C ILE A 27 -0.36 7.40 5.47
N SER A 28 -1.48 8.15 5.42
CA SER A 28 -2.82 7.58 5.31
C SER A 28 -2.98 6.73 4.04
N LYS A 29 -2.44 7.19 2.92
CA LYS A 29 -2.43 6.41 1.66
C LYS A 29 -1.69 5.07 1.80
N LYS A 30 -0.71 4.98 2.71
CA LYS A 30 0.04 3.76 2.97
C LYS A 30 -0.65 2.83 3.96
N LEU A 31 -1.36 3.40 4.93
CA LEU A 31 -1.92 2.66 6.06
C LEU A 31 -3.33 2.18 5.80
N LEU A 32 -4.14 2.98 5.12
CA LEU A 32 -5.58 2.74 4.94
C LEU A 32 -5.91 1.95 3.68
N ALA A 33 -7.03 1.23 3.75
CA ALA A 33 -7.67 0.71 2.56
C ALA A 33 -7.99 1.85 1.57
N PRO A 34 -7.89 1.64 0.24
CA PRO A 34 -8.12 2.68 -0.76
C PRO A 34 -9.48 3.38 -0.65
N SER A 35 -10.53 2.65 -0.28
CA SER A 35 -11.87 3.20 -0.03
C SER A 35 -11.85 4.22 1.11
N ASP A 36 -11.21 3.87 2.21
CA ASP A 36 -11.15 4.67 3.43
C ASP A 36 -10.22 5.87 3.25
N PHE A 37 -9.13 5.70 2.52
CA PHE A 37 -8.29 6.84 2.11
C PHE A 37 -9.08 7.86 1.30
N ASN A 38 -9.90 7.41 0.33
CA ASN A 38 -10.76 8.30 -0.46
C ASN A 38 -11.82 9.02 0.37
N GLN A 39 -12.21 8.49 1.53
CA GLN A 39 -13.08 9.20 2.47
C GLN A 39 -12.31 10.29 3.21
N ILE A 40 -11.11 9.99 3.71
CA ILE A 40 -10.28 10.93 4.48
C ILE A 40 -9.91 12.16 3.68
N ILE A 41 -9.46 12.02 2.44
CA ILE A 41 -9.03 13.18 1.63
C ILE A 41 -10.15 14.19 1.35
N LYS A 42 -11.42 13.81 1.55
CA LYS A 42 -12.59 14.68 1.41
C LYS A 42 -12.96 15.42 2.69
N LEU A 43 -12.35 15.06 3.82
CA LEU A 43 -12.61 15.70 5.10
C LEU A 43 -11.90 17.07 5.17
N ASN A 44 -12.63 18.08 5.67
CA ASN A 44 -12.09 19.43 5.84
C ASN A 44 -11.85 19.78 7.33
N ASP A 45 -12.21 18.89 8.25
CA ASP A 45 -12.24 19.11 9.70
C ASP A 45 -11.10 18.40 10.44
N ILE A 46 -10.05 17.98 9.74
CA ILE A 46 -8.92 17.30 10.35
C ILE A 46 -7.99 18.30 11.00
N ASN A 47 -7.80 18.17 12.31
CA ASN A 47 -6.78 18.90 13.05
C ASN A 47 -5.43 18.19 12.93
N TYR A 48 -4.68 18.51 11.86
CA TYR A 48 -3.38 17.88 11.58
C TYR A 48 -2.35 18.18 12.68
N GLU A 49 -2.33 19.42 13.21
CA GLU A 49 -1.41 19.82 14.27
C GLU A 49 -1.56 18.93 15.51
N TYR A 50 -2.79 18.55 15.87
CA TYR A 50 -3.04 17.63 16.98
C TYR A 50 -2.39 16.25 16.75
N LEU A 51 -2.36 15.75 15.51
CA LEU A 51 -1.81 14.44 15.17
C LEU A 51 -0.28 14.43 15.12
N VAL A 52 0.33 15.61 14.92
CA VAL A 52 1.79 15.75 14.83
C VAL A 52 2.42 15.65 16.21
N GLU A 53 3.54 14.97 16.30
CA GLU A 53 4.40 14.90 17.47
C GLU A 53 5.54 15.92 17.37
N SER A 54 6.20 15.97 16.20
CA SER A 54 7.28 16.93 15.93
C SER A 54 7.46 17.21 14.45
N ILE A 55 8.11 18.33 14.14
CA ILE A 55 8.48 18.73 12.78
C ILE A 55 9.96 19.11 12.77
N GLU A 56 10.70 18.48 11.87
CA GLU A 56 12.09 18.79 11.61
C GLU A 56 12.22 19.57 10.30
N PHE A 57 12.92 20.69 10.34
CA PHE A 57 13.24 21.49 9.17
C PHE A 57 14.53 20.97 8.54
N VAL A 58 14.44 20.36 7.37
CA VAL A 58 15.59 19.80 6.66
C VAL A 58 16.30 20.87 5.83
N ASP A 59 15.53 21.72 5.13
CA ASP A 59 16.02 22.85 4.35
C ASP A 59 14.95 23.96 4.35
N GLU A 60 15.40 25.21 4.47
CA GLU A 60 14.52 26.38 4.47
C GLU A 60 15.19 27.52 3.71
N LYS A 61 14.53 28.03 2.68
CA LYS A 61 14.99 29.14 1.88
C LYS A 61 13.90 30.16 1.71
N ILE A 62 14.25 31.40 2.02
CA ILE A 62 13.38 32.57 1.86
C ILE A 62 13.98 33.51 0.84
N SER A 63 13.21 33.81 -0.19
CA SER A 63 13.55 34.84 -1.18
C SER A 63 12.52 35.98 -1.12
N SER A 64 12.73 37.03 -1.91
CA SER A 64 11.76 38.14 -2.03
C SER A 64 10.39 37.71 -2.58
N GLU A 65 10.35 36.61 -3.32
CA GLU A 65 9.14 36.17 -4.04
C GLU A 65 8.61 34.81 -3.58
N THR A 66 9.46 33.97 -2.99
CA THR A 66 9.09 32.59 -2.64
C THR A 66 9.69 32.15 -1.31
N TYR A 67 8.88 31.40 -0.58
CA TYR A 67 9.32 30.57 0.54
C TYR A 67 9.40 29.12 0.06
N SER A 68 10.53 28.46 0.25
CA SER A 68 10.69 27.04 -0.02
C SER A 68 11.20 26.31 1.23
N GLY A 69 10.60 25.17 1.53
CA GLY A 69 11.00 24.37 2.67
C GLY A 69 10.86 22.87 2.42
N SER A 70 11.72 22.11 3.06
CA SER A 70 11.65 20.65 3.17
C SER A 70 11.52 20.27 4.63
N PHE A 71 10.50 19.45 4.94
CA PHE A 71 10.12 19.12 6.30
C PHE A 71 10.00 17.60 6.46
N ASN A 72 10.52 17.08 7.57
CA ASN A 72 10.14 15.79 8.09
C ASN A 72 9.06 15.99 9.16
N VAL A 73 7.89 15.43 8.94
CA VAL A 73 6.77 15.51 9.89
C VAL A 73 6.62 14.16 10.56
N TYR A 74 6.73 14.14 11.87
CA TYR A 74 6.58 12.95 12.70
C TYR A 74 5.20 13.00 13.37
N PHE A 75 4.43 11.96 13.19
CA PHE A 75 3.10 11.83 13.77
C PHE A 75 3.14 10.96 15.02
N SER A 76 2.31 11.29 15.99
CA SER A 76 2.07 10.44 17.14
C SER A 76 1.30 9.18 16.71
N PRO A 77 1.88 7.96 16.79
CA PRO A 77 1.19 6.74 16.40
C PRO A 77 -0.12 6.55 17.15
N PHE A 78 -0.13 6.86 18.44
CA PHE A 78 -1.33 6.77 19.28
C PHE A 78 -2.47 7.67 18.77
N LYS A 79 -2.20 8.96 18.52
CA LYS A 79 -3.21 9.90 18.05
C LYS A 79 -3.73 9.57 16.66
N VAL A 80 -2.86 9.07 15.78
CA VAL A 80 -3.25 8.64 14.43
C VAL A 80 -4.15 7.40 14.50
N ARG A 81 -3.83 6.41 15.33
CA ARG A 81 -4.67 5.24 15.56
C ARG A 81 -6.03 5.65 16.13
N GLU A 82 -6.04 6.48 17.18
CA GLU A 82 -7.27 7.00 17.76
C GLU A 82 -8.14 7.73 16.73
N PHE A 83 -7.50 8.52 15.85
CA PHE A 83 -8.20 9.21 14.77
C PHE A 83 -8.83 8.20 13.77
N TYR A 84 -8.12 7.14 13.38
CA TYR A 84 -8.67 6.12 12.48
C TYR A 84 -9.77 5.30 13.15
N ASP A 85 -9.57 4.87 14.39
CA ASP A 85 -10.52 4.08 15.16
C ASP A 85 -11.83 4.85 15.41
N SER A 86 -11.73 6.15 15.76
CA SER A 86 -12.92 7.01 15.98
C SER A 86 -13.79 7.16 14.74
N ARG A 87 -13.23 6.90 13.55
CA ARG A 87 -13.94 6.96 12.26
C ARG A 87 -14.21 5.58 11.67
N SER A 88 -13.95 4.52 12.40
CA SER A 88 -14.11 3.13 11.96
C SER A 88 -13.38 2.82 10.65
N LEU A 89 -12.19 3.42 10.45
CA LEU A 89 -11.40 3.20 9.26
C LEU A 89 -10.58 1.92 9.38
N THR A 90 -10.47 1.20 8.26
CA THR A 90 -9.70 -0.04 8.20
C THR A 90 -8.26 0.28 7.81
N TYR A 91 -7.31 -0.07 8.66
CA TYR A 91 -5.89 0.19 8.46
C TYR A 91 -5.01 -0.99 8.88
N SER A 92 -3.80 -1.01 8.38
CA SER A 92 -2.76 -1.92 8.83
C SER A 92 -1.42 -1.21 8.89
N GLU A 93 -0.65 -1.46 9.93
CA GLU A 93 0.73 -0.99 10.08
C GLU A 93 1.75 -2.00 9.55
N LEU A 94 1.31 -3.25 9.35
CA LEU A 94 2.16 -4.31 8.86
C LEU A 94 2.48 -4.13 7.37
N SER A 95 3.76 -4.17 7.04
CA SER A 95 4.23 -4.31 5.66
C SER A 95 4.43 -5.78 5.33
N SER A 96 4.22 -6.15 4.06
CA SER A 96 4.56 -7.50 3.64
C SER A 96 6.07 -7.71 3.65
N LYS A 97 6.48 -8.96 3.85
CA LYS A 97 7.76 -9.43 3.36
C LYS A 97 7.74 -9.37 1.82
N ASP A 98 8.89 -9.62 1.20
CA ASP A 98 8.95 -9.76 -0.25
C ASP A 98 8.05 -10.91 -0.70
N ILE A 99 7.02 -10.57 -1.49
CA ILE A 99 6.07 -11.53 -2.07
C ILE A 99 6.47 -11.76 -3.51
N ILE A 100 6.57 -13.01 -3.93
CA ILE A 100 6.84 -13.33 -5.33
C ILE A 100 5.54 -13.18 -6.12
N ALA A 101 5.56 -12.32 -7.15
CA ALA A 101 4.43 -12.13 -8.06
C ALA A 101 4.73 -12.83 -9.40
N TYR A 102 3.99 -13.88 -9.69
CA TYR A 102 4.06 -14.58 -10.98
C TYR A 102 3.03 -13.99 -11.94
N ILE A 103 3.51 -13.46 -13.06
CA ILE A 103 2.71 -12.70 -14.03
C ILE A 103 2.61 -13.47 -15.33
N ALA A 104 1.42 -13.97 -15.62
CA ALA A 104 1.12 -14.76 -16.83
C ALA A 104 0.18 -14.01 -17.78
N PHE A 105 0.25 -14.33 -19.08
CA PHE A 105 -0.57 -13.73 -20.13
C PHE A 105 -0.91 -14.77 -21.18
N SER A 106 -2.17 -15.17 -21.26
CA SER A 106 -2.64 -16.17 -22.22
C SER A 106 -2.73 -15.61 -23.65
N ASN A 107 -2.95 -16.50 -24.62
CA ASN A 107 -3.09 -16.12 -26.05
C ASN A 107 -1.95 -15.22 -26.56
N HIS A 108 -0.75 -15.36 -25.99
CA HIS A 108 0.40 -14.50 -26.25
C HIS A 108 0.85 -14.49 -27.73
N PHE A 109 0.57 -15.52 -28.52
CA PHE A 109 0.85 -15.54 -29.97
C PHE A 109 -0.09 -14.61 -30.73
N GLU A 110 -1.37 -14.61 -30.40
CA GLU A 110 -2.35 -13.72 -31.05
C GLU A 110 -2.14 -12.25 -30.62
N PHE A 111 -1.75 -12.04 -29.37
CA PHE A 111 -1.59 -10.71 -28.76
C PHE A 111 -0.13 -10.42 -28.41
N PHE A 112 0.82 -10.74 -29.30
CA PHE A 112 2.26 -10.71 -29.01
C PHE A 112 2.75 -9.33 -28.54
N THR A 113 2.30 -8.26 -29.15
CA THR A 113 2.67 -6.88 -28.75
C THR A 113 2.16 -6.58 -27.34
N LEU A 114 0.91 -6.93 -27.02
CA LEU A 114 0.32 -6.73 -25.69
C LEU A 114 1.02 -7.59 -24.64
N PHE A 115 1.38 -8.83 -24.97
CA PHE A 115 2.16 -9.69 -24.08
C PHE A 115 3.51 -9.06 -23.71
N ASN A 116 4.23 -8.49 -24.67
CA ASN A 116 5.52 -7.85 -24.43
C ASN A 116 5.34 -6.58 -23.56
N ASN A 117 4.32 -5.76 -23.88
CA ASN A 117 4.02 -4.54 -23.11
C ASN A 117 3.62 -4.91 -21.67
N TRP A 118 2.74 -5.89 -21.47
CA TRP A 118 2.36 -6.42 -20.17
C TRP A 118 3.57 -6.80 -19.33
N ASN A 119 4.46 -7.62 -19.88
CA ASN A 119 5.66 -8.04 -19.19
C ASN A 119 6.61 -6.88 -18.88
N THR A 120 6.68 -5.89 -19.77
CA THR A 120 7.53 -4.71 -19.60
C THR A 120 7.01 -3.81 -18.49
N GLU A 121 5.71 -3.55 -18.45
CA GLU A 121 5.11 -2.67 -17.44
C GLU A 121 5.19 -3.32 -16.05
N TRP A 122 4.94 -4.61 -15.92
CA TRP A 122 5.12 -5.30 -14.65
C TRP A 122 6.56 -5.24 -14.12
N LYS A 123 7.58 -5.30 -14.99
CA LYS A 123 8.98 -5.17 -14.59
C LYS A 123 9.38 -3.77 -14.12
N LYS A 124 8.62 -2.74 -14.50
CA LYS A 124 8.85 -1.35 -14.06
C LYS A 124 8.30 -1.06 -12.66
N ILE A 125 7.56 -1.99 -12.05
CA ILE A 125 6.97 -1.77 -10.74
C ILE A 125 8.05 -1.38 -9.74
N ASN A 126 7.87 -0.21 -9.18
CA ASN A 126 8.70 0.29 -8.10
C ASN A 126 7.91 0.24 -6.79
N ASN A 127 8.29 -0.70 -5.94
CA ASN A 127 7.64 -0.94 -4.65
C ASN A 127 8.07 0.05 -3.55
N ILE A 128 8.80 1.13 -3.89
CA ILE A 128 9.25 2.11 -2.90
C ILE A 128 8.06 2.70 -2.15
N GLY A 129 7.99 2.39 -0.89
CA GLY A 129 6.95 2.87 0.02
C GLY A 129 5.59 2.18 -0.13
N SER A 130 5.52 1.07 -0.86
CA SER A 130 4.35 0.18 -0.88
C SER A 130 4.27 -0.66 0.39
N LYS A 131 3.05 -1.02 0.80
CA LYS A 131 2.81 -2.00 1.88
C LYS A 131 3.12 -3.42 1.43
N ILE A 132 2.98 -3.68 0.13
CA ILE A 132 3.25 -4.98 -0.47
C ILE A 132 4.48 -4.85 -1.35
N ASN A 133 5.52 -5.58 -1.02
CA ASN A 133 6.75 -5.68 -1.80
C ASN A 133 6.61 -6.84 -2.79
N LEU A 134 6.43 -6.53 -4.08
CA LEU A 134 6.32 -7.54 -5.12
C LEU A 134 7.68 -7.78 -5.79
N ASN A 135 8.17 -9.01 -5.72
CA ASN A 135 9.27 -9.49 -6.55
C ASN A 135 8.67 -10.13 -7.81
N VAL A 136 8.64 -9.35 -8.90
CA VAL A 136 7.92 -9.72 -10.12
C VAL A 136 8.70 -10.74 -10.94
N LYS A 137 8.05 -11.85 -11.28
CA LYS A 137 8.51 -12.87 -12.23
C LYS A 137 7.54 -12.96 -13.39
N THR A 138 8.02 -12.68 -14.60
CA THR A 138 7.28 -12.82 -15.85
C THR A 138 7.74 -14.08 -16.58
N PHE A 139 6.90 -14.62 -17.44
CA PHE A 139 7.20 -15.78 -18.27
C PHE A 139 7.61 -15.38 -19.68
N SER A 140 8.53 -16.12 -20.27
CA SER A 140 8.84 -16.05 -21.70
C SER A 140 7.71 -16.68 -22.52
N SER A 141 7.70 -16.44 -23.83
CA SER A 141 6.72 -17.03 -24.73
C SER A 141 6.75 -18.58 -24.73
N SER A 142 7.94 -19.17 -24.60
CA SER A 142 8.10 -20.62 -24.52
C SER A 142 7.56 -21.21 -23.22
N GLU A 143 7.74 -20.54 -22.11
CA GLU A 143 7.19 -20.95 -20.81
C GLU A 143 5.68 -20.82 -20.80
N MET A 144 5.14 -19.71 -21.34
CA MET A 144 3.69 -19.49 -21.44
C MET A 144 2.99 -20.55 -22.27
N HIS A 145 3.65 -21.13 -23.28
CA HIS A 145 3.08 -22.18 -24.09
C HIS A 145 2.77 -23.47 -23.29
N GLN A 146 3.46 -23.69 -22.19
CA GLN A 146 3.32 -24.86 -21.32
C GLN A 146 2.39 -24.60 -20.12
N LEU A 147 1.90 -23.36 -19.95
CA LEU A 147 1.06 -22.97 -18.84
C LEU A 147 -0.42 -22.98 -19.24
N ASP A 148 -1.24 -23.61 -18.43
CA ASP A 148 -2.69 -23.44 -18.44
C ASP A 148 -3.16 -22.78 -17.15
N LEU A 149 -4.37 -22.22 -17.19
CA LEU A 149 -4.92 -21.46 -16.07
C LEU A 149 -5.04 -22.29 -14.78
N ALA A 150 -5.50 -23.54 -14.89
CA ALA A 150 -5.76 -24.35 -13.71
C ALA A 150 -4.46 -24.68 -12.96
N THR A 151 -3.48 -25.23 -13.71
CA THR A 151 -2.16 -25.57 -13.15
C THR A 151 -1.40 -24.33 -12.67
N PHE A 152 -1.58 -23.17 -13.33
CA PHE A 152 -1.00 -21.91 -12.88
C PHE A 152 -1.58 -21.47 -11.54
N LEU A 153 -2.91 -21.49 -11.40
CA LEU A 153 -3.58 -21.10 -10.15
C LEU A 153 -3.37 -22.09 -9.01
N GLU A 154 -3.14 -23.36 -9.32
CA GLU A 154 -2.72 -24.36 -8.34
C GLU A 154 -1.26 -24.18 -7.89
N GLY A 155 -0.46 -23.46 -8.68
CA GLY A 155 0.97 -23.26 -8.42
C GLY A 155 1.84 -24.50 -8.72
N SER A 156 1.28 -25.58 -9.25
CA SER A 156 1.95 -26.87 -9.46
C SER A 156 3.06 -26.83 -10.50
N ASN A 157 2.98 -25.91 -11.46
CA ASN A 157 4.00 -25.73 -12.53
C ASN A 157 5.08 -24.69 -12.19
N LEU A 158 4.97 -24.07 -11.04
CA LEU A 158 5.94 -23.04 -10.60
C LEU A 158 7.12 -23.76 -9.92
N ASN A 159 7.94 -24.46 -10.67
CA ASN A 159 9.01 -25.41 -10.35
C ASN A 159 9.93 -25.16 -9.12
N GLN A 160 9.51 -24.32 -8.18
CA GLN A 160 10.22 -24.03 -6.94
C GLN A 160 9.29 -23.93 -5.72
N VAL A 161 8.06 -24.44 -5.83
CA VAL A 161 6.98 -24.01 -4.94
C VAL A 161 6.44 -25.14 -4.07
N ASN A 162 7.31 -25.95 -3.53
CA ASN A 162 6.88 -26.85 -2.45
C ASN A 162 6.68 -26.12 -1.11
N ASP A 163 6.98 -24.80 -1.03
CA ASP A 163 6.85 -23.98 0.17
C ASP A 163 6.48 -22.51 -0.11
N ILE A 164 5.56 -22.23 -1.09
CA ILE A 164 5.09 -20.83 -1.23
C ILE A 164 4.22 -20.48 -0.02
N LYS A 165 4.83 -19.82 0.94
CA LYS A 165 4.08 -19.24 2.07
C LYS A 165 3.36 -17.94 1.67
N ASP A 166 4.00 -17.14 0.79
CA ASP A 166 3.48 -15.85 0.34
C ASP A 166 3.75 -15.65 -1.15
N ALA A 167 2.70 -15.60 -1.98
CA ALA A 167 2.79 -15.37 -3.43
C ALA A 167 1.56 -14.65 -3.98
N VAL A 168 1.76 -13.98 -5.10
CA VAL A 168 0.68 -13.45 -5.94
C VAL A 168 0.76 -14.10 -7.30
N LEU A 169 -0.35 -14.67 -7.75
CA LEU A 169 -0.48 -15.25 -9.09
C LEU A 169 -1.43 -14.36 -9.89
N ILE A 170 -0.98 -13.82 -11.02
CA ILE A 170 -1.76 -12.93 -11.88
C ILE A 170 -1.82 -13.51 -13.26
N TRP A 171 -3.03 -13.86 -13.69
CA TRP A 171 -3.31 -14.38 -15.02
C TRP A 171 -4.13 -13.39 -15.82
N CYS A 172 -3.59 -12.88 -16.91
CA CYS A 172 -4.30 -12.03 -17.86
C CYS A 172 -4.74 -12.84 -19.07
N ASN A 173 -6.04 -12.80 -19.38
CA ASN A 173 -6.61 -13.46 -20.57
C ASN A 173 -7.23 -12.40 -21.49
N PRO A 174 -6.50 -11.94 -22.52
CA PRO A 174 -7.06 -11.05 -23.53
C PRO A 174 -7.98 -11.80 -24.48
N THR A 175 -9.10 -11.18 -24.84
CA THR A 175 -10.03 -11.69 -25.85
C THR A 175 -10.57 -10.54 -26.70
N LYS A 176 -10.70 -10.74 -28.00
CA LYS A 176 -11.38 -9.81 -28.88
C LYS A 176 -12.88 -9.87 -28.61
N VAL A 177 -13.50 -8.74 -28.31
CA VAL A 177 -14.95 -8.58 -28.16
C VAL A 177 -15.59 -8.30 -29.52
N ASP A 178 -14.95 -7.38 -30.26
CA ASP A 178 -15.28 -7.03 -31.64
C ASP A 178 -14.02 -6.57 -32.37
N ASN A 179 -14.17 -6.03 -33.59
CA ASN A 179 -13.01 -5.57 -34.38
C ASN A 179 -12.23 -4.43 -33.72
N ASN A 180 -12.85 -3.69 -32.80
CA ASN A 180 -12.29 -2.50 -32.16
C ASN A 180 -12.15 -2.59 -30.64
N LYS A 181 -12.48 -3.74 -30.03
CA LYS A 181 -12.45 -3.86 -28.56
C LYS A 181 -11.75 -5.13 -28.10
N ILE A 182 -10.88 -4.98 -27.13
CA ILE A 182 -10.21 -6.07 -26.41
C ILE A 182 -10.70 -6.05 -24.96
N LYS A 183 -11.08 -7.23 -24.48
CA LYS A 183 -11.36 -7.48 -23.07
C LYS A 183 -10.15 -8.14 -22.44
N PHE A 184 -9.66 -7.56 -21.33
CA PHE A 184 -8.68 -8.19 -20.46
C PHE A 184 -9.41 -8.78 -19.26
N ASP A 185 -9.38 -10.08 -19.13
CA ASP A 185 -9.97 -10.82 -18.03
C ASP A 185 -8.84 -11.29 -17.12
N ILE A 186 -8.74 -10.67 -15.95
CA ILE A 186 -7.58 -10.83 -15.07
C ILE A 186 -8.02 -11.54 -13.81
N ILE A 187 -7.41 -12.68 -13.52
CA ILE A 187 -7.59 -13.44 -12.29
C ILE A 187 -6.35 -13.24 -11.43
N ILE A 188 -6.57 -12.86 -10.19
CA ILE A 188 -5.52 -12.61 -9.21
C ILE A 188 -5.76 -13.53 -8.02
N LYS A 189 -4.73 -14.28 -7.63
CA LYS A 189 -4.72 -15.11 -6.43
C LYS A 189 -3.60 -14.64 -5.51
N LEU A 190 -3.96 -14.17 -4.33
CA LEU A 190 -3.03 -13.86 -3.26
C LEU A 190 -3.00 -15.03 -2.28
N ILE A 191 -1.82 -15.60 -2.08
CA ILE A 191 -1.54 -16.65 -1.10
C ILE A 191 -0.72 -16.01 0.01
N THR A 192 -1.19 -16.08 1.25
CA THR A 192 -0.44 -15.59 2.40
C THR A 192 -0.87 -16.33 3.67
N ASN A 193 0.10 -16.71 4.50
CA ASN A 193 -0.15 -17.45 5.76
C ASN A 193 -1.09 -18.67 5.58
N ASN A 194 -0.93 -19.43 4.50
CA ASN A 194 -1.79 -20.58 4.12
C ASN A 194 -3.27 -20.21 3.85
N LYS A 195 -3.58 -18.93 3.65
CA LYS A 195 -4.88 -18.46 3.19
C LYS A 195 -4.79 -18.03 1.73
N GLU A 196 -5.84 -18.31 0.99
CA GLU A 196 -5.95 -17.96 -0.41
C GLU A 196 -7.09 -16.97 -0.60
N ASN A 197 -6.81 -15.88 -1.31
CA ASN A 197 -7.81 -14.90 -1.72
C ASN A 197 -7.76 -14.80 -3.24
N VAL A 198 -8.88 -15.07 -3.90
CA VAL A 198 -9.00 -15.00 -5.36
C VAL A 198 -10.00 -13.94 -5.73
N PHE A 199 -9.60 -13.05 -6.63
CA PHE A 199 -10.49 -12.03 -7.19
C PHE A 199 -10.25 -11.87 -8.69
N ARG A 200 -11.23 -11.26 -9.37
CA ARG A 200 -11.23 -11.13 -10.83
C ARG A 200 -11.54 -9.68 -11.21
N LYS A 201 -10.80 -9.17 -12.18
CA LYS A 201 -11.01 -7.85 -12.78
C LYS A 201 -11.21 -7.98 -14.28
N ILE A 202 -12.10 -7.18 -14.81
CA ILE A 202 -12.37 -7.15 -16.25
C ILE A 202 -12.20 -5.70 -16.72
N PHE A 203 -11.35 -5.52 -17.73
CA PHE A 203 -11.14 -4.25 -18.41
C PHE A 203 -11.52 -4.42 -19.88
N ILE A 204 -12.12 -3.40 -20.47
CA ILE A 204 -12.49 -3.37 -21.89
C ILE A 204 -11.91 -2.10 -22.48
N GLU A 205 -11.06 -2.27 -23.49
CA GLU A 205 -10.42 -1.17 -24.21
C GLU A 205 -10.78 -1.14 -25.68
N GLU A 206 -10.86 0.05 -26.23
CA GLU A 206 -11.03 0.24 -27.66
C GLU A 206 -9.70 0.02 -28.41
N ASN A 207 -9.73 -0.82 -29.41
CA ASN A 207 -8.55 -1.25 -30.18
C ASN A 207 -8.01 -0.14 -31.12
N SER A 208 -8.63 1.04 -31.15
CA SER A 208 -8.32 2.07 -32.16
C SER A 208 -6.89 2.63 -32.09
N PHE A 209 -6.26 2.55 -30.95
CA PHE A 209 -4.82 2.77 -30.71
C PHE A 209 -4.52 2.17 -29.36
N TYR A 210 -3.65 1.15 -29.28
CA TYR A 210 -3.13 0.68 -28.01
C TYR A 210 -2.55 1.87 -27.26
N ARG A 211 -3.29 2.35 -26.26
CA ARG A 211 -2.76 3.37 -25.36
C ARG A 211 -1.60 2.71 -24.65
N ASP A 212 -0.42 3.27 -24.80
CA ASP A 212 0.80 2.73 -24.17
C ASP A 212 0.65 2.64 -22.63
N ASP A 213 -0.31 3.38 -22.06
CA ASP A 213 -0.59 3.49 -20.63
C ASP A 213 -1.68 2.56 -20.09
N ILE A 214 -2.34 1.73 -20.94
CA ILE A 214 -3.43 0.86 -20.43
C ILE A 214 -2.97 -0.09 -19.34
N PHE A 215 -1.80 -0.69 -19.52
CA PHE A 215 -1.29 -1.62 -18.52
C PHE A 215 -0.85 -0.92 -17.24
N ASP A 216 -0.36 0.33 -17.31
CA ASP A 216 -0.09 1.12 -16.13
C ASP A 216 -1.36 1.30 -15.28
N GLN A 217 -2.49 1.62 -15.91
CA GLN A 217 -3.77 1.78 -15.22
C GLN A 217 -4.27 0.46 -14.62
N ILE A 218 -4.22 -0.62 -15.40
CA ILE A 218 -4.59 -1.96 -14.94
C ILE A 218 -3.74 -2.39 -13.74
N ILE A 219 -2.43 -2.18 -13.80
CA ILE A 219 -1.48 -2.53 -12.74
C ILE A 219 -1.74 -1.70 -11.48
N VAL A 220 -2.01 -0.40 -11.63
CA VAL A 220 -2.39 0.47 -10.50
C VAL A 220 -3.66 -0.03 -9.82
N ASP A 221 -4.67 -0.44 -10.59
CA ASP A 221 -5.92 -0.97 -10.05
C ASP A 221 -5.73 -2.33 -9.35
N ILE A 222 -4.93 -3.22 -9.94
CA ILE A 222 -4.56 -4.51 -9.32
C ILE A 222 -3.81 -4.28 -8.00
N ASN A 223 -2.83 -3.38 -7.97
CA ASN A 223 -2.08 -3.07 -6.77
C ASN A 223 -2.96 -2.46 -5.68
N SER A 224 -3.93 -1.63 -6.06
CA SER A 224 -4.92 -1.08 -5.14
C SER A 224 -5.79 -2.17 -4.51
N GLU A 225 -6.22 -3.16 -5.28
CA GLU A 225 -6.98 -4.30 -4.79
C GLU A 225 -6.15 -5.21 -3.88
N LEU A 226 -4.92 -5.52 -4.30
CA LEU A 226 -3.99 -6.29 -3.48
C LEU A 226 -3.76 -5.62 -2.12
N LEU A 227 -3.60 -4.30 -2.11
CA LEU A 227 -3.47 -3.52 -0.89
C LEU A 227 -4.73 -3.63 -0.01
N SER A 228 -5.91 -3.54 -0.62
CA SER A 228 -7.18 -3.70 0.10
C SER A 228 -7.27 -5.07 0.78
N VAL A 229 -7.01 -6.14 0.02
CA VAL A 229 -7.02 -7.51 0.54
C VAL A 229 -5.93 -7.71 1.62
N TRP A 230 -4.73 -7.14 1.42
CA TRP A 230 -3.66 -7.20 2.41
C TRP A 230 -4.07 -6.54 3.73
N ILE A 231 -4.66 -5.36 3.67
CA ILE A 231 -5.14 -4.65 4.84
C ILE A 231 -6.24 -5.44 5.54
N ASP A 232 -7.17 -6.03 4.79
CA ASP A 232 -8.24 -6.86 5.36
C ASP A 232 -7.73 -8.11 6.09
N ILE A 233 -6.65 -8.72 5.58
CA ILE A 233 -6.01 -9.89 6.21
C ILE A 233 -5.21 -9.47 7.45
N THR A 234 -4.57 -8.31 7.40
CA THR A 234 -3.61 -7.83 8.40
C THR A 234 -4.15 -6.72 9.28
N LYS A 235 -5.40 -6.29 9.04
CA LYS A 235 -6.02 -5.27 9.88
C LYS A 235 -5.89 -5.68 11.34
N GLN A 236 -5.50 -4.72 12.14
CA GLN A 236 -5.56 -4.90 13.58
C GLN A 236 -7.04 -5.10 13.93
N SER A 237 -7.38 -6.25 14.46
CA SER A 237 -8.72 -6.42 15.02
C SER A 237 -8.84 -5.39 16.15
N ASN A 238 -9.95 -4.63 16.16
CA ASN A 238 -10.29 -3.76 17.30
C ASN A 238 -10.57 -4.56 18.58
N ASP A 239 -10.34 -5.87 18.56
CA ASP A 239 -10.36 -6.72 19.74
C ASP A 239 -9.19 -6.29 20.64
N LYS A 240 -9.47 -5.29 21.47
CA LYS A 240 -8.59 -4.92 22.57
C LYS A 240 -8.57 -6.11 23.52
N PHE A 241 -7.57 -6.95 23.37
CA PHE A 241 -7.32 -7.96 24.41
C PHE A 241 -6.81 -7.23 25.65
N LEU A 242 -7.63 -7.20 26.67
CA LEU A 242 -7.24 -6.65 27.97
C LEU A 242 -6.51 -7.76 28.74
N TYR A 243 -5.23 -7.58 28.95
CA TYR A 243 -4.45 -8.43 29.82
C TYR A 243 -4.26 -7.75 31.17
N ASN A 244 -4.68 -8.40 32.24
CA ASN A 244 -4.39 -7.95 33.59
C ASN A 244 -3.21 -8.75 34.12
N PHE A 245 -2.15 -8.07 34.49
CA PHE A 245 -1.06 -8.69 35.22
C PHE A 245 -0.86 -7.98 36.56
N VAL A 246 -0.45 -8.76 37.53
CA VAL A 246 -0.02 -8.24 38.82
C VAL A 246 1.49 -8.37 38.86
N TYR A 247 2.17 -7.28 39.11
CA TYR A 247 3.61 -7.23 39.23
C TYR A 247 3.97 -6.59 40.57
N ASP A 248 4.77 -7.28 41.36
CA ASP A 248 5.23 -6.79 42.67
C ASP A 248 6.36 -5.80 42.47
N ILE A 249 6.10 -4.52 42.80
CA ILE A 249 7.09 -3.44 42.72
C ILE A 249 7.67 -3.23 44.09
N ASN A 250 8.96 -3.48 44.24
CA ASN A 250 9.68 -3.30 45.51
C ASN A 250 10.42 -1.97 45.62
N SER A 251 10.61 -1.30 44.46
CA SER A 251 11.30 0.00 44.40
C SER A 251 10.80 0.88 43.26
N ILE A 252 11.09 2.18 43.35
CA ILE A 252 10.79 3.12 42.25
C ILE A 252 11.58 2.73 40.98
N ASP A 253 12.78 2.23 41.14
CA ASP A 253 13.60 1.77 40.00
C ASP A 253 12.97 0.59 39.26
N ASP A 254 12.34 -0.33 39.98
CA ASP A 254 11.62 -1.46 39.38
C ASP A 254 10.43 -0.94 38.56
N TRP A 255 9.73 0.06 39.09
CA TRP A 255 8.64 0.70 38.37
C TRP A 255 9.11 1.37 37.07
N VAL A 256 10.20 2.15 37.13
CA VAL A 256 10.74 2.84 35.95
C VAL A 256 11.19 1.83 34.90
N LYS A 257 11.84 0.74 35.30
CA LYS A 257 12.24 -0.33 34.37
C LYS A 257 11.02 -1.00 33.72
N LEU A 258 10.03 -1.41 34.51
CA LEU A 258 8.81 -2.04 34.00
C LEU A 258 8.10 -1.13 33.01
N ARG A 259 7.95 0.16 33.35
CA ARG A 259 7.34 1.13 32.47
C ARG A 259 8.09 1.28 31.16
N THR A 260 9.41 1.40 31.21
CA THR A 260 10.25 1.51 30.01
C THR A 260 10.12 0.27 29.13
N GLU A 261 10.12 -0.93 29.73
CA GLU A 261 9.94 -2.18 29.00
C GLU A 261 8.55 -2.27 28.35
N LEU A 262 7.49 -1.91 29.08
CA LEU A 262 6.11 -1.88 28.54
C LEU A 262 5.96 -0.86 27.40
N GLU A 263 6.57 0.31 27.49
CA GLU A 263 6.56 1.33 26.43
C GLU A 263 7.33 0.87 25.17
N THR A 264 8.28 -0.05 25.30
CA THR A 264 9.03 -0.62 24.16
C THR A 264 8.36 -1.82 23.51
N LEU A 265 7.32 -2.41 24.15
CA LEU A 265 6.59 -3.54 23.59
C LEU A 265 5.66 -3.08 22.47
N GLU A 266 6.03 -3.39 21.23
CA GLU A 266 5.22 -3.09 20.03
C GLU A 266 3.80 -3.74 20.06
N LEU A 267 3.58 -4.72 20.92
CA LEU A 267 2.31 -5.45 21.08
C LEU A 267 1.30 -4.72 21.98
N LEU A 268 1.73 -3.74 22.76
CA LEU A 268 0.89 -3.01 23.69
C LEU A 268 0.47 -1.66 23.10
N ASN A 269 -0.83 -1.49 22.85
CA ASN A 269 -1.38 -0.22 22.40
C ASN A 269 -1.46 0.83 23.52
N SER A 270 -1.70 0.38 24.75
CA SER A 270 -1.71 1.22 25.95
C SER A 270 -1.67 0.32 27.18
N PHE A 271 -1.18 0.86 28.31
CA PHE A 271 -1.31 0.24 29.60
C PHE A 271 -1.76 1.27 30.65
N HIS A 272 -2.50 0.81 31.63
CA HIS A 272 -2.94 1.59 32.77
C HIS A 272 -2.47 0.94 34.06
N VAL A 273 -2.08 1.74 35.01
CA VAL A 273 -1.61 1.31 36.33
C VAL A 273 -2.60 1.76 37.39
#